data_58090f12835500bc7b01e2a989ae69ab
#
_entry.id   58090f12835500bc7b01e2a989ae69ab
#
_cell.length_a   1.000
_cell.length_b   1.000
_cell.length_c   1.000
_cell.angle_alpha   90.00
_cell.angle_beta   90.00
_cell.angle_gamma   90.00
#
_symmetry.space_group_name_H-M   'P 1'
#
loop_
_entity.id
_entity.type
_entity.pdbx_description
1 polymer ?
#
loop_
_entity_poly.entity_id
_entity_poly.type
_entity_poly.pdbx_seq_one_letter_code
_entity_poly.pdbx_strand_id
1 'polypeptide(L)'
;VEYRFLIVEDSLLVAMDIEEAVQRSGHDVVGIAPDMKVALNYTRDTDIAFVDVRLADGETGPEIARVLAEYGIVVIMITGNPGVVASGVNGVVGVMAKPLTDQASMDLIQFAVDRKNGKPGIPPARLRLFH
;
A
#
# COMPACT_ATOMS: atom_id res chain seq x y z
N VAL A 1 13.22 13.21 -5.52
CA VAL A 1 13.21 11.84 -6.04
C VAL A 1 11.79 11.35 -6.18
N GLU A 2 11.51 10.79 -7.33
CA GLU A 2 10.18 10.27 -7.66
C GLU A 2 10.16 8.77 -7.46
N TYR A 3 9.19 8.29 -6.68
CA TYR A 3 9.02 6.86 -6.45
C TYR A 3 7.86 6.30 -7.26
N ARG A 4 7.89 4.99 -7.48
CA ARG A 4 6.89 4.27 -8.26
C ARG A 4 6.01 3.46 -7.32
N PHE A 5 4.71 3.75 -7.37
CA PHE A 5 3.71 3.15 -6.49
C PHE A 5 2.87 2.15 -7.25
N LEU A 6 2.59 1.01 -6.63
CA LEU A 6 1.59 0.05 -7.08
C LEU A 6 0.40 0.11 -6.13
N ILE A 7 -0.79 0.16 -6.70
CA ILE A 7 -2.04 0.14 -5.92
C ILE A 7 -2.74 -1.18 -6.19
N VAL A 8 -2.88 -2.01 -5.17
CA VAL A 8 -3.54 -3.32 -5.26
C VAL A 8 -4.91 -3.20 -4.60
N GLU A 9 -5.91 -2.98 -5.44
CA GLU A 9 -7.26 -2.62 -5.02
C GLU A 9 -8.23 -2.97 -6.15
N ASP A 10 -9.34 -3.64 -5.85
CA ASP A 10 -10.34 -4.01 -6.86
C ASP A 10 -11.44 -2.97 -7.03
N SER A 11 -11.62 -2.06 -6.08
CA SER A 11 -12.50 -0.92 -6.26
C SER A 11 -11.80 0.17 -7.04
N LEU A 12 -12.22 0.40 -8.27
CA LEU A 12 -11.59 1.41 -9.12
C LEU A 12 -11.70 2.81 -8.52
N LEU A 13 -12.83 3.14 -7.88
CA LEU A 13 -13.01 4.45 -7.25
C LEU A 13 -12.02 4.68 -6.11
N VAL A 14 -11.81 3.67 -5.26
CA VAL A 14 -10.84 3.76 -4.17
C VAL A 14 -9.42 3.86 -4.73
N ALA A 15 -9.10 3.04 -5.73
CA ALA A 15 -7.79 3.06 -6.36
C ALA A 15 -7.49 4.41 -6.99
N MET A 16 -8.45 5.03 -7.65
CA MET A 16 -8.28 6.34 -8.29
C MET A 16 -8.06 7.45 -7.27
N ASP A 17 -8.71 7.39 -6.10
CA ASP A 17 -8.48 8.36 -5.04
C ASP A 17 -7.03 8.27 -4.51
N ILE A 18 -6.54 7.06 -4.33
CA ILE A 18 -5.16 6.84 -3.90
C ILE A 18 -4.18 7.30 -4.99
N GLU A 19 -4.46 6.95 -6.24
CA GLU A 19 -3.64 7.37 -7.38
C GLU A 19 -3.51 8.89 -7.45
N GLU A 20 -4.62 9.60 -7.29
CA GLU A 20 -4.60 11.07 -7.30
C GLU A 20 -3.72 11.62 -6.18
N ALA A 21 -3.82 11.07 -4.96
CA ALA A 21 -2.99 11.50 -3.85
C ALA A 21 -1.50 11.26 -4.11
N VAL A 22 -1.15 10.10 -4.70
CA VAL A 22 0.23 9.78 -5.07
C VAL A 22 0.76 10.78 -6.09
N GLN A 23 -0.02 11.08 -7.12
CA GLN A 23 0.38 12.02 -8.17
C GLN A 23 0.52 13.44 -7.63
N ARG A 24 -0.38 13.88 -6.76
CA ARG A 24 -0.27 15.19 -6.10
C ARG A 24 0.96 15.30 -5.22
N SER A 25 1.44 14.18 -4.71
CA SER A 25 2.67 14.13 -3.91
C SER A 25 3.95 14.12 -4.74
N GLY A 26 3.82 14.14 -6.08
CA GLY A 26 4.96 14.18 -6.99
C GLY A 26 5.54 12.83 -7.34
N HIS A 27 4.79 11.77 -7.15
CA HIS A 27 5.22 10.40 -7.46
C HIS A 27 4.35 9.78 -8.56
N ASP A 28 4.79 8.63 -9.09
CA ASP A 28 4.11 7.91 -10.16
C ASP A 28 3.36 6.69 -9.65
N VAL A 29 2.27 6.35 -10.31
CA VAL A 29 1.59 5.07 -10.12
C VAL A 29 1.90 4.20 -11.34
N VAL A 30 2.56 3.06 -11.11
CA VAL A 30 2.92 2.13 -12.20
C VAL A 30 1.76 1.26 -12.62
N GLY A 31 0.80 1.05 -11.74
CA GLY A 31 -0.38 0.26 -12.07
C GLY A 31 -1.38 0.18 -10.94
N ILE A 32 -2.58 -0.24 -11.31
CA ILE A 32 -3.67 -0.58 -10.39
C ILE A 32 -3.99 -2.03 -10.66
N ALA A 33 -3.83 -2.90 -9.65
CA ALA A 33 -4.00 -4.33 -9.77
C ALA A 33 -5.19 -4.80 -8.95
N PRO A 34 -6.19 -5.43 -9.58
CA PRO A 34 -7.38 -5.89 -8.85
C PRO A 34 -7.20 -7.25 -8.18
N ASP A 35 -6.11 -7.96 -8.49
CA ASP A 35 -5.87 -9.32 -8.02
C ASP A 35 -4.38 -9.65 -8.01
N MET A 36 -4.05 -10.86 -7.55
CA MET A 36 -2.66 -11.32 -7.44
C MET A 36 -1.97 -11.42 -8.80
N LYS A 37 -2.64 -11.96 -9.80
CA LYS A 37 -2.04 -12.18 -11.11
C LYS A 37 -1.52 -10.87 -11.71
N VAL A 38 -2.33 -9.83 -11.64
CA VAL A 38 -1.94 -8.51 -12.15
C VAL A 38 -0.86 -7.89 -11.27
N ALA A 39 -1.01 -7.96 -9.93
CA ALA A 39 -0.06 -7.36 -9.00
C ALA A 39 1.36 -7.90 -9.21
N LEU A 40 1.51 -9.20 -9.41
CA LEU A 40 2.83 -9.82 -9.54
C LEU A 40 3.56 -9.44 -10.84
N ASN A 41 2.87 -8.83 -11.80
CA ASN A 41 3.53 -8.29 -13.00
C ASN A 41 4.36 -7.04 -12.71
N TYR A 42 4.19 -6.41 -11.55
CA TYR A 42 4.82 -5.13 -11.23
C TYR A 42 5.95 -5.25 -10.20
N THR A 43 6.36 -6.46 -9.82
CA THR A 43 7.34 -6.66 -8.75
C THR A 43 8.67 -5.97 -9.00
N ARG A 44 9.09 -5.82 -10.26
CA ARG A 44 10.37 -5.22 -10.62
C ARG A 44 10.31 -3.73 -10.88
N ASP A 45 9.10 -3.18 -10.95
CA ASP A 45 8.90 -1.78 -11.32
C ASP A 45 8.39 -0.92 -10.17
N THR A 46 8.23 -1.51 -8.98
CA THR A 46 7.55 -0.90 -7.85
C THR A 46 8.51 -0.62 -6.70
N ASP A 47 8.42 0.56 -6.13
CA ASP A 47 9.17 0.95 -4.93
C ASP A 47 8.29 0.81 -3.68
N ILE A 48 7.03 1.20 -3.78
CA ILE A 48 6.08 1.24 -2.67
C ILE A 48 4.74 0.68 -3.17
N ALA A 49 4.08 -0.13 -2.34
CA ALA A 49 2.77 -0.68 -2.68
C ALA A 49 1.77 -0.48 -1.56
N PHE A 50 0.56 -0.11 -1.93
CA PHE A 50 -0.60 -0.12 -1.04
C PHE A 50 -1.51 -1.28 -1.45
N VAL A 51 -1.86 -2.14 -0.49
CA VAL A 51 -2.53 -3.40 -0.77
C VAL A 51 -3.76 -3.57 0.11
N ASP A 52 -4.92 -3.81 -0.49
CA ASP A 52 -6.13 -4.19 0.25
C ASP A 52 -6.08 -5.68 0.60
N VAL A 53 -6.85 -6.06 1.61
CA VAL A 53 -6.97 -7.45 2.05
C VAL A 53 -7.83 -8.25 1.08
N ARG A 54 -9.04 -7.74 0.78
CA ARG A 54 -10.00 -8.42 -0.07
C ARG A 54 -9.96 -7.84 -1.47
N LEU A 55 -9.73 -8.70 -2.45
CA LEU A 55 -9.55 -8.33 -3.84
C LEU A 55 -10.49 -9.16 -4.72
N ALA A 56 -10.40 -8.98 -6.05
CA ALA A 56 -11.27 -9.67 -6.99
C ALA A 56 -11.18 -11.20 -6.90
N ASP A 57 -10.01 -11.72 -6.51
CA ASP A 57 -9.75 -13.15 -6.37
C ASP A 57 -9.88 -13.66 -4.92
N GLY A 58 -10.44 -12.86 -4.02
CA GLY A 58 -10.69 -13.25 -2.62
C GLY A 58 -9.78 -12.51 -1.64
N GLU A 59 -9.53 -13.12 -0.47
CA GLU A 59 -8.66 -12.52 0.55
C GLU A 59 -7.19 -12.79 0.27
N THR A 60 -6.74 -12.46 -0.93
CA THR A 60 -5.37 -12.69 -1.39
C THR A 60 -4.41 -11.57 -1.03
N GLY A 61 -4.93 -10.43 -0.53
CA GLY A 61 -4.12 -9.27 -0.20
C GLY A 61 -2.93 -9.55 0.72
N PRO A 62 -3.11 -10.26 1.84
CA PRO A 62 -1.99 -10.56 2.73
C PRO A 62 -0.86 -11.34 2.06
N GLU A 63 -1.18 -12.32 1.22
CA GLU A 63 -0.17 -13.08 0.48
C GLU A 63 0.53 -12.22 -0.56
N ILE A 64 -0.22 -11.39 -1.28
CA ILE A 64 0.36 -10.44 -2.23
C ILE A 64 1.33 -9.51 -1.51
N ALA A 65 0.90 -8.95 -0.37
CA ALA A 65 1.70 -8.03 0.41
C ALA A 65 3.01 -8.69 0.87
N ARG A 66 2.94 -9.93 1.34
CA ARG A 66 4.10 -10.69 1.76
C ARG A 66 5.08 -10.89 0.60
N VAL A 67 4.57 -11.30 -0.56
CA VAL A 67 5.41 -11.52 -1.75
C VAL A 67 6.07 -10.23 -2.21
N LEU A 68 5.30 -9.13 -2.30
CA LEU A 68 5.85 -7.84 -2.70
C LEU A 68 6.95 -7.38 -1.74
N ALA A 69 6.76 -7.58 -0.43
CA ALA A 69 7.76 -7.23 0.55
C ALA A 69 9.08 -8.00 0.37
N GLU A 70 9.00 -9.24 -0.09
CA GLU A 70 10.20 -10.04 -0.39
C GLU A 70 11.05 -9.44 -1.52
N TYR A 71 10.45 -8.66 -2.40
CA TYR A 71 11.16 -7.93 -3.46
C TYR A 71 11.77 -6.62 -2.98
N GLY A 72 11.73 -6.33 -1.69
CA GLY A 72 12.25 -5.07 -1.13
C GLY A 72 11.31 -3.89 -1.29
N ILE A 73 10.07 -4.13 -1.69
CA ILE A 73 9.05 -3.09 -1.82
C ILE A 73 8.55 -2.72 -0.41
N VAL A 74 8.40 -1.42 -0.15
CA VAL A 74 7.75 -0.96 1.08
C VAL A 74 6.24 -1.18 0.90
N VAL A 75 5.65 -2.04 1.71
CA VAL A 75 4.24 -2.41 1.59
C VAL A 75 3.47 -1.96 2.82
N ILE A 76 2.37 -1.26 2.59
CA ILE A 76 1.41 -0.87 3.64
C ILE A 76 0.03 -1.35 3.17
N MET A 77 -0.71 -1.99 4.07
CA MET A 77 -2.06 -2.42 3.76
C MET A 77 -3.06 -1.30 4.06
N ILE A 78 -4.06 -1.17 3.20
CA ILE A 78 -5.17 -0.23 3.37
C ILE A 78 -6.44 -1.03 3.17
N THR A 79 -7.26 -1.17 4.21
CA THR A 79 -8.42 -2.06 4.15
C THR A 79 -9.58 -1.55 5.00
N GLY A 80 -10.81 -1.87 4.60
CA GLY A 80 -11.98 -1.67 5.43
C GLY A 80 -12.06 -2.65 6.60
N ASN A 81 -11.18 -3.65 6.64
CA ASN A 81 -11.25 -4.75 7.59
C ASN A 81 -9.88 -5.05 8.23
N PRO A 82 -9.31 -4.08 8.97
CA PRO A 82 -7.95 -4.22 9.50
C PRO A 82 -7.79 -5.37 10.49
N GLY A 83 -8.88 -5.82 11.14
CA GLY A 83 -8.83 -6.94 12.06
C GLY A 83 -8.36 -8.25 11.44
N VAL A 84 -8.56 -8.43 10.14
CA VAL A 84 -8.13 -9.65 9.42
C VAL A 84 -6.61 -9.81 9.45
N VAL A 85 -5.87 -8.71 9.52
CA VAL A 85 -4.41 -8.73 9.56
C VAL A 85 -3.86 -8.24 10.90
N ALA A 86 -4.66 -8.38 11.98
CA ALA A 86 -4.29 -7.87 13.30
C ALA A 86 -2.98 -8.47 13.83
N SER A 87 -2.66 -9.71 13.46
CA SER A 87 -1.41 -10.38 13.87
C SER A 87 -0.22 -10.04 12.99
N GLY A 88 -0.42 -9.18 11.99
CA GLY A 88 0.63 -8.74 11.09
C GLY A 88 0.80 -9.63 9.86
N VAL A 89 1.62 -9.14 8.94
CA VAL A 89 2.01 -9.85 7.72
C VAL A 89 3.52 -9.69 7.57
N ASN A 90 4.23 -10.78 7.32
CA ASN A 90 5.69 -10.78 7.24
C ASN A 90 6.22 -9.75 6.24
N GLY A 91 7.12 -8.89 6.71
CA GLY A 91 7.79 -7.89 5.87
C GLY A 91 6.96 -6.66 5.57
N VAL A 92 5.68 -6.64 5.93
CA VAL A 92 4.77 -5.53 5.68
C VAL A 92 4.85 -4.53 6.84
N VAL A 93 4.83 -3.25 6.51
CA VAL A 93 5.04 -2.17 7.49
C VAL A 93 3.88 -2.04 8.47
N GLY A 94 2.66 -2.09 7.97
CA GLY A 94 1.49 -1.91 8.81
C GLY A 94 0.19 -1.88 8.02
N VAL A 95 -0.90 -1.53 8.72
CA VAL A 95 -2.23 -1.47 8.13
C VAL A 95 -2.95 -0.20 8.56
N MET A 96 -3.69 0.38 7.63
CA MET A 96 -4.53 1.56 7.88
C MET A 96 -5.96 1.26 7.45
N ALA A 97 -6.92 1.66 8.28
CA ALA A 97 -8.34 1.42 8.00
C ALA A 97 -8.89 2.44 7.02
N LYS A 98 -9.70 1.97 6.07
CA LYS A 98 -10.51 2.83 5.20
C LYS A 98 -11.70 3.39 5.99
N PRO A 99 -12.26 4.52 5.58
CA PRO A 99 -11.82 5.41 4.50
C PRO A 99 -10.67 6.30 4.94
N LEU A 100 -9.84 6.71 3.98
CA LEU A 100 -8.79 7.70 4.24
C LEU A 100 -9.26 9.09 3.81
N THR A 101 -9.06 10.08 4.70
CA THR A 101 -9.20 11.48 4.30
C THR A 101 -8.05 11.86 3.36
N ASP A 102 -8.17 12.98 2.65
CA ASP A 102 -7.09 13.48 1.81
C ASP A 102 -5.81 13.68 2.63
N GLN A 103 -5.92 14.26 3.83
CA GLN A 103 -4.76 14.48 4.69
C GLN A 103 -4.14 13.15 5.13
N ALA A 104 -4.95 12.16 5.51
CA ALA A 104 -4.45 10.86 5.90
C ALA A 104 -3.71 10.17 4.74
N SER A 105 -4.23 10.29 3.52
CA SER A 105 -3.57 9.75 2.33
C SER A 105 -2.21 10.41 2.10
N MET A 106 -2.14 11.74 2.21
CA MET A 106 -0.89 12.47 2.02
C MET A 106 0.13 12.11 3.09
N ASP A 107 -0.31 12.00 4.35
CA ASP A 107 0.56 11.61 5.47
C ASP A 107 1.08 10.18 5.29
N LEU A 108 0.24 9.27 4.81
CA LEU A 108 0.63 7.89 4.58
C LEU A 108 1.67 7.78 3.45
N ILE A 109 1.47 8.52 2.37
CA ILE A 109 2.41 8.55 1.25
C ILE A 109 3.76 9.08 1.72
N GLN A 110 3.78 10.17 2.50
CA GLN A 110 5.04 10.73 3.01
C GLN A 110 5.74 9.74 3.93
N PHE A 111 5.00 9.07 4.80
CA PHE A 111 5.56 8.05 5.68
C PHE A 111 6.18 6.90 4.88
N ALA A 112 5.49 6.42 3.85
CA ALA A 112 5.98 5.34 2.99
C ALA A 112 7.27 5.75 2.26
N VAL A 113 7.32 6.98 1.76
CA VAL A 113 8.51 7.53 1.10
C VAL A 113 9.68 7.62 2.09
N ASP A 114 9.44 8.10 3.29
CA ASP A 114 10.47 8.18 4.33
C ASP A 114 11.03 6.79 4.64
N ARG A 115 10.16 5.79 4.79
CA ARG A 115 10.59 4.42 5.03
C ARG A 115 11.41 3.86 3.86
N LYS A 116 11.03 4.17 2.63
CA LYS A 116 11.79 3.75 1.44
C LYS A 116 13.16 4.40 1.41
N ASN A 117 13.27 5.62 1.91
CA ASN A 117 14.55 6.34 2.03
C ASN A 117 15.40 5.90 3.23
N GLY A 118 14.96 4.91 3.99
CA GLY A 118 15.65 4.44 5.18
C GLY A 118 15.50 5.37 6.39
N LYS A 119 14.53 6.26 6.37
CA LYS A 119 14.23 7.16 7.48
C LYS A 119 13.08 6.60 8.31
N PRO A 120 13.02 6.90 9.63
CA PRO A 120 11.92 6.39 10.45
C PRO A 120 10.56 6.96 10.04
N GLY A 121 10.49 8.25 9.65
CA GLY A 121 9.25 8.92 9.31
C GLY A 121 8.33 9.11 10.52
N ILE A 122 7.24 9.84 10.30
CA ILE A 122 6.20 10.04 11.32
C ILE A 122 4.97 9.27 10.85
N PRO A 123 4.60 8.17 11.54
CA PRO A 123 3.44 7.40 11.10
C PRO A 123 2.15 8.21 11.27
N PRO A 124 1.21 8.11 10.31
CA PRO A 124 -0.11 8.70 10.49
C PRO A 124 -0.78 8.18 11.75
N ALA A 125 -1.62 9.00 12.38
CA ALA A 125 -2.23 8.68 13.69
C ALA A 125 -2.97 7.35 13.71
N ARG A 126 -3.58 6.95 12.58
CA ARG A 126 -4.40 5.73 12.50
C ARG A 126 -3.65 4.54 11.91
N LEU A 127 -2.40 4.70 11.55
CA LEU A 127 -1.59 3.59 11.03
C LEU A 127 -1.16 2.69 12.19
N ARG A 128 -1.48 1.41 12.07
CA ARG A 128 -1.04 0.39 13.02
C ARG A 128 0.18 -0.29 12.44
N LEU A 129 1.33 -0.07 13.07
CA LEU A 129 2.58 -0.70 12.63
C LEU A 129 2.59 -2.17 13.05
N PHE A 130 3.11 -3.02 12.18
CA PHE A 130 3.36 -4.43 12.49
C PHE A 130 4.75 -4.58 13.13
N HIS A 131 4.87 -5.58 13.97
CA HIS A 131 6.13 -5.85 14.67
C HIS A 131 6.76 -7.15 14.23
#